data_656ce9601cd722b18a71f7a3aac53f28
#
_entry.id   656ce9601cd722b18a71f7a3aac53f28
#
_cell.length_a   1.000
_cell.length_b   1.000
_cell.length_c   1.000
_cell.angle_alpha   90.00
_cell.angle_beta   90.00
_cell.angle_gamma   90.00
#
_symmetry.space_group_name_H-M   'P 1'
#
loop_
_entity.id
_entity.type
_entity.pdbx_description
1 polymer ?
#
loop_
_entity_poly.entity_id
_entity_poly.type
_entity_poly.pdbx_seq_one_letter_code
_entity_poly.pdbx_strand_id
1 'polypeptide(L)'
;MKKRIIKSINNFNLNTLFFDFIKTLSVYLVATGFALALNEAAVMNDNIFGVYMLAVAIISVTTGSYIWGVLASIGGVIGVNFFFTFPYFALNFSIAGYPVTFTIMLLMSVLASFLTAKVKTAAIVSAEGKKQAETLTDMSQALLTAGDYDTIAEMAAEYFYKTNQRSVVLYLGSPTQPEIVKFKTSNDEDENIFKSILEQQVALSAYESGKTAGADIDDGSQNCKGTYLPIGTQDIKYGVVGFLFDDTKFVLQDTYSFIDVMISQTILALQKQQMMEQAQKILLETEKEKMRSNLLRAVSHDLRTPLTGIIGSASTLLENGSMINVDTSKKMLTDIQQDAEWLIHMVENLLSVTRITGGTTTLKKQEEIFEEVVSEAVMRIRKRFPNTRIDVAVPDELLIVPMDATLIEQVLINLMENSIRHSGSPLPISLKVSKKKSGAVFTISDKGKGIDPSRIPDIFDGKPNKGSSDSSRGLGIGLSICKSIILAHDGKIFAENNTNGGASFTFVLPMKGD
;
A
#
# COMPACT_ATOMS: atom_id res chain seq x y z
N MET A 1 42.15 9.80 -7.09
CA MET A 1 42.70 11.18 -7.13
C MET A 1 43.45 11.54 -8.39
N LYS A 2 44.44 10.75 -8.87
CA LYS A 2 45.17 11.01 -10.13
C LYS A 2 44.29 11.09 -11.40
N LYS A 3 43.26 10.24 -11.56
CA LYS A 3 42.33 10.26 -12.71
C LYS A 3 41.38 11.47 -12.73
N ARG A 4 40.99 12.04 -11.59
CA ARG A 4 40.16 13.26 -11.52
C ARG A 4 40.92 14.50 -11.96
N ILE A 5 42.23 14.60 -11.66
CA ILE A 5 43.10 15.70 -12.12
C ILE A 5 43.26 15.64 -13.64
N ILE A 6 43.39 14.46 -14.23
CA ILE A 6 43.54 14.28 -15.69
C ILE A 6 42.23 14.60 -16.42
N LYS A 7 41.02 14.30 -15.84
CA LYS A 7 39.73 14.62 -16.48
C LYS A 7 39.41 16.12 -16.43
N SER A 8 39.92 16.86 -15.42
CA SER A 8 39.85 18.34 -15.37
C SER A 8 40.67 19.00 -16.47
N ILE A 9 41.72 18.34 -16.97
CA ILE A 9 42.60 18.86 -18.01
C ILE A 9 42.02 18.65 -19.43
N ASN A 10 41.15 17.66 -19.64
CA ASN A 10 40.64 17.32 -20.96
C ASN A 10 39.37 18.07 -21.42
N ASN A 11 38.68 18.78 -20.52
CA ASN A 11 37.56 19.66 -20.87
C ASN A 11 38.00 21.13 -21.03
N PHE A 12 39.10 21.39 -21.76
CA PHE A 12 39.49 22.72 -22.12
C PHE A 12 38.57 23.30 -23.22
N ASN A 13 37.46 23.86 -22.77
CA ASN A 13 36.59 24.64 -23.65
C ASN A 13 37.23 26.03 -23.82
N LEU A 14 37.65 26.37 -25.04
CA LEU A 14 38.35 27.62 -25.36
C LEU A 14 37.60 28.86 -24.88
N ASN A 15 36.27 28.79 -24.84
CA ASN A 15 35.41 29.86 -24.37
C ASN A 15 35.52 30.07 -22.84
N THR A 16 35.62 29.01 -22.05
CA THR A 16 35.79 29.14 -20.58
C THR A 16 37.13 29.73 -20.20
N LEU A 17 38.19 29.33 -20.91
CA LEU A 17 39.54 29.92 -20.74
C LEU A 17 39.56 31.42 -21.03
N PHE A 18 38.91 31.85 -22.12
CA PHE A 18 38.81 33.26 -22.46
C PHE A 18 38.04 34.08 -21.42
N PHE A 19 36.92 33.56 -20.92
CA PHE A 19 36.17 34.21 -19.84
C PHE A 19 36.97 34.27 -18.52
N ASP A 20 37.66 33.22 -18.14
CA ASP A 20 38.49 33.21 -16.91
C ASP A 20 39.69 34.14 -17.04
N PHE A 21 40.27 34.26 -18.22
CA PHE A 21 41.31 35.25 -18.51
C PHE A 21 40.80 36.69 -18.36
N ILE A 22 39.64 37.02 -18.94
CA ILE A 22 39.01 38.34 -18.79
C ILE A 22 38.71 38.65 -17.33
N LYS A 23 38.14 37.72 -16.57
CA LYS A 23 37.89 37.89 -15.14
C LYS A 23 39.19 38.18 -14.38
N THR A 24 40.23 37.41 -14.64
CA THR A 24 41.55 37.58 -13.99
C THR A 24 42.13 38.96 -14.31
N LEU A 25 42.10 39.39 -15.55
CA LEU A 25 42.61 40.69 -15.99
C LEU A 25 41.79 41.83 -15.37
N SER A 26 40.45 41.75 -15.35
CA SER A 26 39.60 42.78 -14.75
C SER A 26 39.81 42.93 -13.22
N VAL A 27 39.96 41.82 -12.50
CA VAL A 27 40.25 41.86 -11.07
C VAL A 27 41.62 42.50 -10.81
N TYR A 28 42.64 42.20 -11.59
CA TYR A 28 43.96 42.84 -11.48
C TYR A 28 43.95 44.33 -11.85
N LEU A 29 43.21 44.76 -12.88
CA LEU A 29 43.04 46.16 -13.19
C LEU A 29 42.42 46.95 -12.03
N VAL A 30 41.37 46.40 -11.43
CA VAL A 30 40.72 47.01 -10.25
C VAL A 30 41.69 47.06 -9.05
N ALA A 31 42.38 45.96 -8.76
CA ALA A 31 43.32 45.86 -7.66
C ALA A 31 44.51 46.83 -7.82
N THR A 32 45.07 46.92 -9.06
CA THR A 32 46.15 47.84 -9.36
C THR A 32 45.72 49.31 -9.26
N GLY A 33 44.52 49.65 -9.80
CA GLY A 33 43.95 50.99 -9.67
C GLY A 33 43.70 51.38 -8.21
N PHE A 34 43.17 50.47 -7.39
CA PHE A 34 42.98 50.70 -5.95
C PHE A 34 44.32 50.83 -5.22
N ALA A 35 45.32 50.01 -5.53
CA ALA A 35 46.65 50.11 -4.93
C ALA A 35 47.37 51.41 -5.31
N LEU A 36 47.21 51.91 -6.55
CA LEU A 36 47.75 53.23 -6.97
C LEU A 36 47.06 54.36 -6.18
N ALA A 37 45.77 54.34 -6.02
CA ALA A 37 45.03 55.34 -5.22
C ALA A 37 45.47 55.35 -3.73
N LEU A 38 45.72 54.18 -3.15
CA LEU A 38 46.29 54.08 -1.79
C LEU A 38 47.71 54.63 -1.70
N ASN A 39 48.54 54.43 -2.72
CA ASN A 39 49.90 54.93 -2.78
C ASN A 39 49.97 56.47 -2.88
N GLU A 40 49.06 57.09 -3.67
CA GLU A 40 48.94 58.56 -3.78
C GLU A 40 48.42 59.19 -2.49
N ALA A 41 47.55 58.52 -1.74
CA ALA A 41 46.97 59.01 -0.49
C ALA A 41 47.98 58.96 0.69
N ALA A 42 49.22 58.57 0.49
CA ALA A 42 50.29 58.40 1.47
C ALA A 42 49.92 57.48 2.68
N VAL A 43 48.93 56.61 2.47
CA VAL A 43 48.47 55.64 3.45
C VAL A 43 49.26 54.36 3.33
N MET A 44 50.43 54.28 3.95
CA MET A 44 51.23 53.08 4.18
C MET A 44 51.46 52.15 2.97
N ASN A 45 52.66 52.18 2.40
CA ASN A 45 53.14 51.27 1.34
C ASN A 45 53.00 49.78 1.69
N ASP A 46 52.92 49.43 2.98
CA ASP A 46 52.88 48.04 3.45
C ASP A 46 51.54 47.32 3.13
N ASN A 47 50.46 48.05 2.84
CA ASN A 47 49.15 47.47 2.59
C ASN A 47 48.93 47.00 1.15
N ILE A 48 49.81 47.37 0.19
CA ILE A 48 49.68 47.00 -1.21
C ILE A 48 49.77 45.48 -1.41
N PHE A 49 50.58 44.79 -0.63
CA PHE A 49 50.67 43.34 -0.63
C PHE A 49 49.29 42.68 -0.27
N GLY A 50 48.57 43.24 0.69
CA GLY A 50 47.26 42.77 1.11
C GLY A 50 46.20 42.90 0.00
N VAL A 51 46.24 44.01 -0.77
CA VAL A 51 45.33 44.22 -1.93
C VAL A 51 45.52 43.15 -3.01
N TYR A 52 46.76 42.83 -3.36
CA TYR A 52 47.05 41.79 -4.34
C TYR A 52 46.77 40.38 -3.84
N MET A 53 46.95 40.09 -2.54
CA MET A 53 46.52 38.82 -1.92
C MET A 53 45.01 38.64 -2.01
N LEU A 54 44.24 39.72 -1.71
CA LEU A 54 42.79 39.72 -1.83
C LEU A 54 42.36 39.50 -3.32
N ALA A 55 43.03 40.16 -4.26
CA ALA A 55 42.78 39.97 -5.69
C ALA A 55 42.97 38.51 -6.12
N VAL A 56 44.07 37.86 -5.68
CA VAL A 56 44.32 36.44 -5.95
C VAL A 56 43.24 35.55 -5.34
N ALA A 57 42.77 35.83 -4.12
CA ALA A 57 41.68 35.09 -3.51
C ALA A 57 40.38 35.23 -4.33
N ILE A 58 40.01 36.45 -4.75
CA ILE A 58 38.84 36.71 -5.58
C ILE A 58 38.97 35.98 -6.94
N ILE A 59 40.11 36.00 -7.59
CA ILE A 59 40.37 35.27 -8.82
C ILE A 59 40.15 33.76 -8.59
N SER A 60 40.71 33.21 -7.54
CA SER A 60 40.56 31.78 -7.19
C SER A 60 39.11 31.37 -6.92
N VAL A 61 38.29 32.27 -6.37
CA VAL A 61 36.84 32.00 -6.15
C VAL A 61 36.06 32.09 -7.46
N THR A 62 36.37 33.08 -8.31
CA THR A 62 35.55 33.39 -9.49
C THR A 62 35.92 32.58 -10.72
N THR A 63 37.16 32.03 -10.78
CA THR A 63 37.61 31.15 -11.86
C THR A 63 37.32 29.68 -11.56
N GLY A 64 37.12 28.89 -12.62
CA GLY A 64 36.75 27.48 -12.52
C GLY A 64 37.90 26.52 -12.19
N SER A 65 39.14 26.96 -12.30
CA SER A 65 40.32 26.08 -12.24
C SER A 65 41.38 26.56 -11.23
N TYR A 66 41.91 25.61 -10.48
CA TYR A 66 43.06 25.82 -9.59
C TYR A 66 44.28 26.47 -10.32
N ILE A 67 44.44 26.17 -11.61
CA ILE A 67 45.57 26.69 -12.41
C ILE A 67 45.53 28.23 -12.49
N TRP A 68 44.35 28.83 -12.62
CA TRP A 68 44.18 30.29 -12.62
C TRP A 68 44.60 30.95 -11.29
N GLY A 69 44.33 30.30 -10.18
CA GLY A 69 44.78 30.78 -8.86
C GLY A 69 46.30 30.81 -8.72
N VAL A 70 46.98 29.76 -9.24
CA VAL A 70 48.43 29.68 -9.24
C VAL A 70 49.04 30.73 -10.18
N LEU A 71 48.51 30.85 -11.40
CA LEU A 71 48.96 31.87 -12.38
C LEU A 71 48.72 33.28 -11.83
N ALA A 72 47.61 33.53 -11.20
CA ALA A 72 47.32 34.80 -10.52
C ALA A 72 48.32 35.06 -9.36
N SER A 73 48.69 34.05 -8.58
CA SER A 73 49.71 34.23 -7.51
C SER A 73 51.03 34.72 -8.05
N ILE A 74 51.48 34.13 -9.13
CA ILE A 74 52.73 34.53 -9.81
C ILE A 74 52.58 35.94 -10.42
N GLY A 75 51.47 36.20 -11.11
CA GLY A 75 51.19 37.53 -11.69
C GLY A 75 51.11 38.64 -10.64
N GLY A 76 50.53 38.32 -9.46
CA GLY A 76 50.45 39.24 -8.32
C GLY A 76 51.84 39.65 -7.80
N VAL A 77 52.73 38.68 -7.60
CA VAL A 77 54.12 38.95 -7.21
C VAL A 77 54.83 39.82 -8.24
N ILE A 78 54.70 39.49 -9.52
CA ILE A 78 55.29 40.27 -10.63
C ILE A 78 54.71 41.70 -10.64
N GLY A 79 53.39 41.83 -10.51
CA GLY A 79 52.71 43.12 -10.55
C GLY A 79 53.13 44.04 -9.41
N VAL A 80 53.20 43.53 -8.16
CA VAL A 80 53.71 44.32 -7.03
C VAL A 80 55.14 44.72 -7.21
N ASN A 81 56.01 43.81 -7.67
CA ASN A 81 57.41 44.11 -7.94
C ASN A 81 57.57 45.20 -8.99
N PHE A 82 56.82 45.12 -10.08
CA PHE A 82 56.94 46.02 -11.24
C PHE A 82 56.37 47.41 -10.96
N PHE A 83 55.18 47.50 -10.35
CA PHE A 83 54.45 48.78 -10.19
C PHE A 83 54.80 49.52 -8.87
N PHE A 84 55.16 48.81 -7.82
CA PHE A 84 55.22 49.38 -6.47
C PHE A 84 56.58 49.23 -5.78
N THR A 85 57.59 48.62 -6.43
CA THR A 85 58.92 48.42 -5.87
C THR A 85 59.94 49.32 -6.59
N PHE A 86 60.75 50.04 -5.84
CA PHE A 86 61.82 50.88 -6.44
C PHE A 86 62.95 49.99 -7.00
N PRO A 87 63.52 50.27 -8.19
CA PRO A 87 63.10 51.29 -9.17
C PRO A 87 61.78 50.87 -9.84
N TYR A 88 60.81 51.78 -9.91
CA TYR A 88 59.49 51.52 -10.53
C TYR A 88 59.63 51.15 -12.00
N PHE A 89 58.69 50.32 -12.50
CA PHE A 89 58.65 49.82 -13.87
C PHE A 89 59.85 48.96 -14.26
N ALA A 90 60.56 48.39 -13.29
CA ALA A 90 61.64 47.44 -13.48
C ALA A 90 61.50 46.27 -12.52
N LEU A 91 61.82 45.07 -12.96
CA LEU A 91 61.85 43.91 -12.07
C LEU A 91 63.13 43.93 -11.23
N ASN A 92 62.99 44.10 -9.90
CA ASN A 92 64.14 44.16 -9.00
C ASN A 92 63.91 43.21 -7.80
N PHE A 93 64.76 42.21 -7.69
CA PHE A 93 64.74 41.22 -6.61
C PHE A 93 65.97 41.32 -5.71
N SER A 94 66.84 42.31 -5.94
CA SER A 94 68.14 42.43 -5.22
C SER A 94 68.08 43.27 -3.95
N ILE A 95 66.98 43.99 -3.67
CA ILE A 95 66.87 44.82 -2.46
C ILE A 95 66.64 43.92 -1.24
N ALA A 96 67.45 44.10 -0.19
CA ALA A 96 67.38 43.33 1.03
C ALA A 96 65.95 43.37 1.65
N GLY A 97 65.36 42.18 1.87
CA GLY A 97 64.01 42.02 2.44
C GLY A 97 62.90 41.70 1.41
N TYR A 98 62.95 42.24 0.19
CA TYR A 98 61.92 41.99 -0.82
C TYR A 98 61.79 40.53 -1.24
N PRO A 99 62.87 39.75 -1.46
CA PRO A 99 62.77 38.34 -1.81
C PRO A 99 61.99 37.51 -0.79
N VAL A 100 62.13 37.83 0.49
CA VAL A 100 61.40 37.16 1.59
C VAL A 100 59.90 37.51 1.53
N THR A 101 59.59 38.80 1.35
CA THR A 101 58.20 39.27 1.24
C THR A 101 57.49 38.66 0.04
N PHE A 102 58.15 38.62 -1.14
CA PHE A 102 57.60 37.99 -2.32
C PHE A 102 57.41 36.49 -2.15
N THR A 103 58.32 35.80 -1.51
CA THR A 103 58.19 34.39 -1.17
C THR A 103 57.00 34.12 -0.27
N ILE A 104 56.81 34.91 0.78
CA ILE A 104 55.68 34.82 1.70
C ILE A 104 54.36 35.10 0.95
N MET A 105 54.32 36.16 0.12
CA MET A 105 53.17 36.51 -0.70
C MET A 105 52.78 35.37 -1.64
N LEU A 106 53.75 34.78 -2.32
CA LEU A 106 53.51 33.64 -3.21
C LEU A 106 52.97 32.45 -2.47
N LEU A 107 53.60 32.08 -1.34
CA LEU A 107 53.15 30.96 -0.53
C LEU A 107 51.71 31.14 0.00
N MET A 108 51.41 32.34 0.51
CA MET A 108 50.06 32.67 1.03
C MET A 108 49.05 32.69 -0.08
N SER A 109 49.36 33.21 -1.27
CA SER A 109 48.49 33.23 -2.41
C SER A 109 48.18 31.81 -2.96
N VAL A 110 49.21 30.96 -3.03
CA VAL A 110 49.03 29.54 -3.45
C VAL A 110 48.18 28.79 -2.39
N LEU A 111 48.45 29.02 -1.09
CA LEU A 111 47.68 28.42 -0.01
C LEU A 111 46.19 28.85 -0.05
N ALA A 112 45.94 30.16 -0.25
CA ALA A 112 44.57 30.68 -0.41
C ALA A 112 43.84 30.06 -1.59
N SER A 113 44.53 29.94 -2.72
CA SER A 113 43.98 29.29 -3.94
C SER A 113 43.65 27.82 -3.68
N PHE A 114 44.52 27.08 -3.00
CA PHE A 114 44.31 25.67 -2.66
C PHE A 114 43.13 25.49 -1.73
N LEU A 115 43.05 26.31 -0.65
CA LEU A 115 41.94 26.27 0.31
C LEU A 115 40.60 26.58 -0.38
N THR A 116 40.56 27.63 -1.19
CA THR A 116 39.35 28.02 -1.93
C THR A 116 38.89 26.91 -2.84
N ALA A 117 39.78 26.29 -3.62
CA ALA A 117 39.45 25.16 -4.49
C ALA A 117 38.90 23.97 -3.68
N LYS A 118 39.49 23.68 -2.52
CA LYS A 118 39.02 22.59 -1.63
C LYS A 118 37.64 22.88 -1.04
N VAL A 119 37.39 24.10 -0.59
CA VAL A 119 36.07 24.52 -0.06
C VAL A 119 35.01 24.44 -1.15
N LYS A 120 35.31 24.93 -2.37
CA LYS A 120 34.39 24.87 -3.50
C LYS A 120 34.01 23.42 -3.87
N THR A 121 35.02 22.54 -3.94
CA THR A 121 34.78 21.12 -4.21
C THR A 121 33.95 20.46 -3.11
N ALA A 122 34.25 20.75 -1.84
CA ALA A 122 33.47 20.23 -0.72
C ALA A 122 32.01 20.73 -0.73
N ALA A 123 31.79 22.02 -1.08
CA ALA A 123 30.46 22.59 -1.19
C ALA A 123 29.64 21.91 -2.31
N ILE A 124 30.25 21.64 -3.48
CA ILE A 124 29.58 20.95 -4.59
C ILE A 124 29.19 19.53 -4.18
N VAL A 125 30.13 18.76 -3.60
CA VAL A 125 29.86 17.39 -3.14
C VAL A 125 28.78 17.37 -2.06
N SER A 126 28.80 18.33 -1.13
CA SER A 126 27.78 18.45 -0.08
C SER A 126 26.39 18.78 -0.67
N ALA A 127 26.32 19.70 -1.64
CA ALA A 127 25.06 20.05 -2.29
C ALA A 127 24.47 18.87 -3.09
N GLU A 128 25.33 18.11 -3.77
CA GLU A 128 24.92 16.92 -4.51
C GLU A 128 24.43 15.80 -3.56
N GLY A 129 25.14 15.56 -2.46
CA GLY A 129 24.71 14.61 -1.45
C GLY A 129 23.38 15.00 -0.77
N LYS A 130 23.17 16.32 -0.51
CA LYS A 130 21.90 16.81 0.01
C LYS A 130 20.74 16.55 -0.95
N LYS A 131 20.92 16.84 -2.25
CA LYS A 131 19.91 16.58 -3.28
C LYS A 131 19.57 15.09 -3.39
N GLN A 132 20.58 14.23 -3.33
CA GLN A 132 20.36 12.77 -3.33
C GLN A 132 19.56 12.33 -2.10
N ALA A 133 19.89 12.83 -0.91
CA ALA A 133 19.16 12.51 0.31
C ALA A 133 17.70 12.99 0.29
N GLU A 134 17.45 14.19 -0.21
CA GLU A 134 16.08 14.71 -0.42
C GLU A 134 15.30 13.81 -1.38
N THR A 135 15.86 13.45 -2.53
CA THR A 135 15.23 12.56 -3.51
C THR A 135 14.88 11.18 -2.91
N LEU A 136 15.79 10.60 -2.10
CA LEU A 136 15.53 9.32 -1.42
C LEU A 136 14.42 9.42 -0.38
N THR A 137 14.38 10.53 0.35
CA THR A 137 13.33 10.77 1.34
C THR A 137 11.96 10.87 0.66
N ASP A 138 11.87 11.67 -0.41
CA ASP A 138 10.64 11.83 -1.19
C ASP A 138 10.18 10.50 -1.80
N MET A 139 11.11 9.75 -2.42
CA MET A 139 10.83 8.42 -2.97
C MET A 139 10.32 7.45 -1.89
N SER A 140 11.03 7.38 -0.75
CA SER A 140 10.65 6.50 0.35
C SER A 140 9.25 6.84 0.86
N GLN A 141 8.94 8.12 1.05
CA GLN A 141 7.64 8.57 1.53
C GLN A 141 6.53 8.27 0.52
N ALA A 142 6.78 8.51 -0.77
CA ALA A 142 5.83 8.17 -1.83
C ALA A 142 5.56 6.66 -1.91
N LEU A 143 6.60 5.82 -1.92
CA LEU A 143 6.47 4.38 -1.97
C LEU A 143 5.77 3.79 -0.73
N LEU A 144 6.00 4.36 0.46
CA LEU A 144 5.34 3.93 1.68
C LEU A 144 3.83 4.26 1.73
N THR A 145 3.37 5.25 0.96
CA THR A 145 1.95 5.62 0.85
C THR A 145 1.22 4.86 -0.26
N ALA A 146 1.93 4.19 -1.16
CA ALA A 146 1.34 3.38 -2.21
C ALA A 146 0.53 2.21 -1.63
N GLY A 147 -0.64 1.95 -2.21
CA GLY A 147 -1.62 0.97 -1.71
C GLY A 147 -1.60 -0.37 -2.43
N ASP A 148 -0.88 -0.50 -3.54
CA ASP A 148 -0.81 -1.71 -4.36
C ASP A 148 0.51 -1.83 -5.13
N TYR A 149 0.78 -3.01 -5.68
CA TYR A 149 2.01 -3.30 -6.40
C TYR A 149 2.15 -2.48 -7.70
N ASP A 150 1.04 -2.19 -8.38
CA ASP A 150 1.05 -1.40 -9.63
C ASP A 150 1.49 0.03 -9.39
N THR A 151 0.94 0.65 -8.34
CA THR A 151 1.33 2.01 -7.91
C THR A 151 2.78 2.07 -7.43
N ILE A 152 3.25 1.05 -6.68
CA ILE A 152 4.66 0.96 -6.26
C ILE A 152 5.58 0.89 -7.47
N ALA A 153 5.26 0.03 -8.46
CA ALA A 153 6.05 -0.13 -9.68
C ALA A 153 6.10 1.16 -10.50
N GLU A 154 4.96 1.83 -10.67
CA GLU A 154 4.85 3.09 -11.41
C GLU A 154 5.69 4.20 -10.77
N MET A 155 5.56 4.39 -9.45
CA MET A 155 6.33 5.38 -8.72
C MET A 155 7.83 5.07 -8.73
N ALA A 156 8.21 3.82 -8.50
CA ALA A 156 9.61 3.41 -8.53
C ALA A 156 10.24 3.68 -9.90
N ALA A 157 9.59 3.27 -10.99
CA ALA A 157 10.06 3.51 -12.35
C ALA A 157 10.21 5.02 -12.65
N GLU A 158 9.26 5.84 -12.19
CA GLU A 158 9.30 7.30 -12.34
C GLU A 158 10.50 7.93 -11.60
N TYR A 159 10.74 7.51 -10.35
CA TYR A 159 11.90 7.99 -9.58
C TYR A 159 13.23 7.55 -10.19
N PHE A 160 13.33 6.30 -10.66
CA PHE A 160 14.52 5.82 -11.37
C PHE A 160 14.78 6.65 -12.63
N TYR A 161 13.75 6.92 -13.43
CA TYR A 161 13.85 7.72 -14.65
C TYR A 161 14.28 9.18 -14.35
N LYS A 162 13.56 9.87 -13.45
CA LYS A 162 13.85 11.28 -13.11
C LYS A 162 15.25 11.48 -12.53
N THR A 163 15.69 10.55 -11.72
CA THR A 163 16.97 10.66 -11.03
C THR A 163 18.14 10.40 -11.94
N ASN A 164 18.03 9.40 -12.81
CA ASN A 164 19.12 8.99 -13.69
C ASN A 164 19.04 9.66 -15.07
N GLN A 165 17.90 10.28 -15.42
CA GLN A 165 17.62 10.87 -16.73
C GLN A 165 17.91 9.88 -17.89
N ARG A 166 17.55 8.62 -17.68
CA ARG A 166 17.78 7.52 -18.61
C ARG A 166 16.55 6.67 -18.72
N SER A 167 16.35 6.07 -19.88
CA SER A 167 15.24 5.16 -20.11
C SER A 167 15.34 3.96 -19.20
N VAL A 168 14.21 3.64 -18.56
CA VAL A 168 14.07 2.63 -17.50
C VAL A 168 12.93 1.68 -17.85
N VAL A 169 13.14 0.41 -17.59
CA VAL A 169 12.08 -0.59 -17.50
C VAL A 169 12.10 -1.23 -16.12
N LEU A 170 10.92 -1.45 -15.56
CA LEU A 170 10.77 -2.16 -14.29
C LEU A 170 9.81 -3.33 -14.49
N TYR A 171 10.30 -4.53 -14.24
CA TYR A 171 9.53 -5.77 -14.26
C TYR A 171 9.28 -6.22 -12.81
N LEU A 172 8.01 -6.44 -12.42
CA LEU A 172 7.67 -7.22 -11.23
C LEU A 172 7.27 -8.62 -11.67
N GLY A 173 7.84 -9.63 -11.01
CA GLY A 173 7.81 -11.01 -11.45
C GLY A 173 8.93 -11.34 -12.43
N SER A 174 8.80 -12.46 -13.16
CA SER A 174 9.76 -12.89 -14.17
C SER A 174 9.71 -11.99 -15.41
N PRO A 175 10.85 -11.48 -15.93
CA PRO A 175 10.86 -10.60 -17.11
C PRO A 175 10.23 -11.21 -18.38
N THR A 176 10.17 -12.53 -18.50
CA THR A 176 9.52 -13.22 -19.63
C THR A 176 8.01 -13.33 -19.51
N GLN A 177 7.48 -13.31 -18.28
CA GLN A 177 6.06 -13.31 -17.96
C GLN A 177 5.82 -12.39 -16.75
N PRO A 178 6.00 -11.07 -16.92
CA PRO A 178 5.88 -10.15 -15.81
C PRO A 178 4.42 -10.00 -15.35
N GLU A 179 4.20 -9.95 -14.05
CA GLU A 179 2.91 -9.60 -13.47
C GLU A 179 2.60 -8.11 -13.73
N ILE A 180 3.61 -7.27 -13.60
CA ILE A 180 3.55 -5.83 -13.88
C ILE A 180 4.80 -5.42 -14.63
N VAL A 181 4.65 -4.58 -15.66
CA VAL A 181 5.76 -3.94 -16.35
C VAL A 181 5.50 -2.45 -16.50
N LYS A 182 6.53 -1.64 -16.21
CA LYS A 182 6.48 -0.19 -16.36
C LYS A 182 7.67 0.28 -17.18
N PHE A 183 7.38 1.04 -18.24
CA PHE A 183 8.38 1.69 -19.08
C PHE A 183 8.36 3.20 -18.81
N LYS A 184 9.54 3.78 -18.61
CA LYS A 184 9.75 5.22 -18.57
C LYS A 184 10.90 5.53 -19.52
N THR A 185 10.58 5.93 -20.73
CA THR A 185 11.52 6.08 -21.83
C THR A 185 11.55 7.50 -22.36
N SER A 186 12.69 7.90 -22.91
CA SER A 186 12.87 9.21 -23.54
C SER A 186 12.29 9.26 -24.96
N ASN A 187 12.17 8.09 -25.60
CA ASN A 187 11.67 7.92 -26.96
C ASN A 187 11.10 6.50 -27.17
N ASP A 188 10.36 6.30 -28.25
CA ASP A 188 9.73 5.01 -28.58
C ASP A 188 10.77 3.94 -29.00
N GLU A 189 11.96 4.33 -29.45
CA GLU A 189 13.04 3.40 -29.82
C GLU A 189 13.56 2.65 -28.59
N ASP A 190 13.71 3.35 -27.47
CA ASP A 190 14.19 2.77 -26.21
C ASP A 190 13.20 1.73 -25.67
N GLU A 191 11.91 1.97 -25.80
CA GLU A 191 10.89 1.00 -25.39
C GLU A 191 10.94 -0.26 -26.26
N ASN A 192 11.17 -0.10 -27.57
CA ASN A 192 11.33 -1.24 -28.47
C ASN A 192 12.60 -2.05 -28.17
N ILE A 193 13.68 -1.39 -27.74
CA ILE A 193 14.90 -2.09 -27.29
C ILE A 193 14.55 -3.00 -26.09
N PHE A 194 13.91 -2.49 -25.06
CA PHE A 194 13.53 -3.29 -23.89
C PHE A 194 12.57 -4.45 -24.21
N LYS A 195 11.75 -4.31 -25.26
CA LYS A 195 10.83 -5.38 -25.72
C LYS A 195 11.52 -6.45 -26.54
N SER A 196 12.79 -6.28 -26.92
CA SER A 196 13.52 -7.28 -27.70
C SER A 196 13.77 -8.55 -26.89
N ILE A 197 13.76 -9.70 -27.58
CA ILE A 197 13.97 -11.01 -26.93
C ILE A 197 15.33 -11.08 -26.23
N LEU A 198 16.36 -10.46 -26.83
CA LEU A 198 17.70 -10.42 -26.26
C LEU A 198 17.73 -9.72 -24.90
N GLU A 199 17.14 -8.52 -24.82
CA GLU A 199 17.11 -7.74 -23.58
C GLU A 199 16.28 -8.44 -22.49
N GLN A 200 15.15 -9.08 -22.86
CA GLN A 200 14.34 -9.86 -21.92
C GLN A 200 15.11 -11.08 -21.38
N GLN A 201 15.94 -11.74 -22.20
CA GLN A 201 16.78 -12.85 -21.74
C GLN A 201 17.86 -12.38 -20.77
N VAL A 202 18.49 -11.23 -21.02
CA VAL A 202 19.47 -10.64 -20.09
C VAL A 202 18.80 -10.23 -18.78
N ALA A 203 17.62 -9.62 -18.85
CA ALA A 203 16.81 -9.31 -17.67
C ALA A 203 16.44 -10.58 -16.86
N LEU A 204 16.11 -11.67 -17.56
CA LEU A 204 15.83 -12.97 -16.92
C LEU A 204 17.08 -13.52 -16.22
N SER A 205 18.25 -13.43 -16.84
CA SER A 205 19.51 -13.84 -16.21
C SER A 205 19.78 -13.06 -14.91
N ALA A 206 19.53 -11.73 -14.92
CA ALA A 206 19.63 -10.92 -13.70
C ALA A 206 18.63 -11.36 -12.62
N TYR A 207 17.38 -11.66 -13.01
CA TYR A 207 16.33 -12.14 -12.11
C TYR A 207 16.68 -13.49 -11.47
N GLU A 208 17.16 -14.44 -12.28
CA GLU A 208 17.48 -15.80 -11.82
C GLU A 208 18.75 -15.87 -10.98
N SER A 209 19.82 -15.16 -11.42
CA SER A 209 21.10 -15.16 -10.71
C SER A 209 21.09 -14.29 -9.44
N GLY A 210 20.17 -13.31 -9.35
CA GLY A 210 20.21 -12.29 -8.29
C GLY A 210 21.43 -11.35 -8.40
N LYS A 211 22.08 -11.29 -9.57
CA LYS A 211 23.24 -10.44 -9.86
C LYS A 211 22.94 -9.51 -11.03
N THR A 212 23.61 -8.38 -11.06
CA THR A 212 23.51 -7.47 -12.20
C THR A 212 23.99 -8.17 -13.47
N ALA A 213 23.26 -8.01 -14.58
CA ALA A 213 23.60 -8.53 -15.91
C ALA A 213 23.46 -7.44 -16.98
N GLY A 214 24.22 -7.52 -18.07
CA GLY A 214 24.06 -6.59 -19.19
C GLY A 214 25.33 -5.97 -19.74
N ALA A 215 25.20 -4.85 -20.46
CA ALA A 215 26.20 -4.25 -21.34
C ALA A 215 27.55 -3.92 -20.66
N ASP A 216 27.57 -3.65 -19.37
CA ASP A 216 28.79 -3.24 -18.63
C ASP A 216 29.46 -4.40 -17.86
N ILE A 217 29.00 -5.63 -18.04
CA ILE A 217 29.42 -6.77 -17.24
C ILE A 217 30.03 -7.86 -18.13
N ASP A 218 31.14 -8.43 -17.67
CA ASP A 218 31.90 -9.49 -18.36
C ASP A 218 31.18 -10.87 -18.18
N ASP A 219 29.88 -10.91 -18.48
CA ASP A 219 29.01 -12.10 -18.31
C ASP A 219 28.66 -12.81 -19.64
N GLY A 220 29.24 -12.37 -20.75
CA GLY A 220 28.98 -12.91 -22.08
C GLY A 220 27.81 -12.24 -22.83
N SER A 221 27.18 -11.22 -22.30
CA SER A 221 26.06 -10.47 -22.90
C SER A 221 26.54 -9.38 -23.91
N GLN A 222 27.48 -9.70 -24.78
CA GLN A 222 28.24 -8.72 -25.60
C GLN A 222 27.39 -7.87 -26.58
N ASN A 223 26.11 -8.16 -26.78
CA ASN A 223 25.27 -7.46 -27.76
C ASN A 223 24.03 -6.76 -27.16
N CYS A 224 23.85 -6.74 -25.83
CA CYS A 224 22.78 -6.02 -25.22
C CYS A 224 23.13 -4.54 -24.98
N LYS A 225 22.11 -3.68 -24.93
CA LYS A 225 22.25 -2.24 -24.68
C LYS A 225 21.87 -1.87 -23.25
N GLY A 226 21.09 -2.72 -22.59
CA GLY A 226 20.60 -2.51 -21.24
C GLY A 226 21.49 -3.13 -20.17
N THR A 227 21.45 -2.54 -18.98
CA THR A 227 21.99 -3.11 -17.75
C THR A 227 20.86 -3.35 -16.79
N TYR A 228 20.76 -4.57 -16.26
CA TYR A 228 19.64 -5.06 -15.47
C TYR A 228 20.10 -5.38 -14.05
N LEU A 229 19.41 -4.77 -13.06
CA LEU A 229 19.67 -4.97 -11.65
C LEU A 229 18.49 -5.69 -10.99
N PRO A 230 18.73 -6.75 -10.20
CA PRO A 230 17.66 -7.49 -9.55
C PRO A 230 17.02 -6.66 -8.42
N ILE A 231 15.69 -6.75 -8.31
CA ILE A 231 14.91 -6.22 -7.20
C ILE A 231 14.54 -7.40 -6.32
N GLY A 232 15.29 -7.63 -5.24
CA GLY A 232 15.06 -8.76 -4.37
C GLY A 232 16.10 -8.88 -3.26
N THR A 233 15.90 -9.89 -2.42
CA THR A 233 16.85 -10.35 -1.40
C THR A 233 17.41 -11.69 -1.82
N GLN A 234 18.28 -12.30 -0.99
CA GLN A 234 18.81 -13.66 -1.27
C GLN A 234 17.70 -14.71 -1.38
N ASP A 235 16.60 -14.53 -0.63
CA ASP A 235 15.52 -15.51 -0.52
C ASP A 235 14.29 -15.15 -1.36
N ILE A 236 14.05 -13.86 -1.66
CA ILE A 236 12.84 -13.39 -2.33
C ILE A 236 13.20 -12.53 -3.52
N LYS A 237 12.70 -12.89 -4.69
CA LYS A 237 12.86 -12.16 -5.94
C LYS A 237 11.55 -11.45 -6.28
N TYR A 238 11.58 -10.12 -6.27
CA TYR A 238 10.41 -9.31 -6.63
C TYR A 238 10.38 -8.96 -8.11
N GLY A 239 11.56 -8.76 -8.73
CA GLY A 239 11.62 -8.34 -10.11
C GLY A 239 13.01 -7.88 -10.55
N VAL A 240 13.03 -7.04 -11.60
CA VAL A 240 14.26 -6.48 -12.20
C VAL A 240 14.00 -5.06 -12.66
N VAL A 241 14.98 -4.18 -12.46
CA VAL A 241 15.02 -2.86 -13.11
C VAL A 241 16.12 -2.81 -14.16
N GLY A 242 15.78 -2.37 -15.37
CA GLY A 242 16.71 -2.21 -16.49
C GLY A 242 16.92 -0.74 -16.85
N PHE A 243 18.15 -0.39 -17.23
CA PHE A 243 18.56 0.95 -17.65
C PHE A 243 19.26 0.88 -19.00
N LEU A 244 18.98 1.83 -19.92
CA LEU A 244 19.78 2.04 -21.13
C LEU A 244 20.85 3.11 -20.87
N PHE A 245 22.11 2.80 -21.20
CA PHE A 245 23.24 3.71 -21.09
C PHE A 245 23.79 4.04 -22.46
N ASP A 246 23.80 5.33 -22.86
CA ASP A 246 24.27 5.80 -24.17
C ASP A 246 25.79 5.64 -24.39
N ASP A 247 26.58 5.61 -23.33
CA ASP A 247 28.02 5.49 -23.35
C ASP A 247 28.51 4.41 -22.38
N THR A 248 29.01 3.31 -22.94
CA THR A 248 29.46 2.12 -22.20
C THR A 248 30.73 2.34 -21.36
N LYS A 249 31.26 3.55 -21.28
CA LYS A 249 32.57 3.77 -20.67
C LYS A 249 32.63 4.36 -19.27
N PHE A 250 31.57 4.93 -18.73
CA PHE A 250 31.65 5.53 -17.38
C PHE A 250 30.29 5.65 -16.67
N VAL A 251 29.73 4.56 -16.23
CA VAL A 251 28.82 4.64 -15.06
C VAL A 251 29.71 4.75 -13.83
N LEU A 252 29.78 5.93 -13.24
CA LEU A 252 30.57 6.17 -12.03
C LEU A 252 30.06 5.23 -10.93
N GLN A 253 30.97 4.59 -10.21
CA GLN A 253 30.66 3.69 -9.10
C GLN A 253 29.68 4.33 -8.08
N ASP A 254 29.71 5.66 -7.96
CA ASP A 254 28.80 6.45 -7.15
C ASP A 254 27.34 6.39 -7.65
N THR A 255 27.08 6.20 -8.95
CA THR A 255 25.73 6.07 -9.56
C THR A 255 25.11 4.72 -9.23
N TYR A 256 25.87 3.63 -9.32
CA TYR A 256 25.39 2.30 -8.93
C TYR A 256 25.03 2.25 -7.45
N SER A 257 25.87 2.83 -6.58
CA SER A 257 25.58 2.88 -5.15
C SER A 257 24.27 3.60 -4.83
N PHE A 258 23.92 4.64 -5.59
CA PHE A 258 22.67 5.36 -5.40
C PHE A 258 21.46 4.57 -5.92
N ILE A 259 21.59 3.92 -7.09
CA ILE A 259 20.57 3.01 -7.63
C ILE A 259 20.30 1.86 -6.67
N ASP A 260 21.33 1.26 -6.06
CA ASP A 260 21.17 0.19 -5.08
C ASP A 260 20.36 0.63 -3.85
N VAL A 261 20.55 1.88 -3.39
CA VAL A 261 19.73 2.41 -2.30
C VAL A 261 18.27 2.60 -2.73
N MET A 262 18.03 3.10 -3.96
CA MET A 262 16.68 3.24 -4.51
C MET A 262 15.99 1.86 -4.68
N ILE A 263 16.72 0.85 -5.15
CA ILE A 263 16.25 -0.54 -5.22
C ILE A 263 15.88 -1.04 -3.82
N SER A 264 16.70 -0.76 -2.81
CA SER A 264 16.43 -1.15 -1.43
C SER A 264 15.14 -0.51 -0.88
N GLN A 265 14.87 0.77 -1.20
CA GLN A 265 13.60 1.42 -0.85
C GLN A 265 12.40 0.76 -1.55
N THR A 266 12.56 0.39 -2.82
CA THR A 266 11.53 -0.32 -3.58
C THR A 266 11.24 -1.70 -2.97
N ILE A 267 12.27 -2.45 -2.59
CA ILE A 267 12.14 -3.74 -1.89
C ILE A 267 11.36 -3.57 -0.58
N LEU A 268 11.71 -2.57 0.23
CA LEU A 268 11.01 -2.30 1.49
C LEU A 268 9.52 -2.01 1.28
N ALA A 269 9.17 -1.24 0.24
CA ALA A 269 7.78 -0.96 -0.08
C ALA A 269 7.01 -2.23 -0.52
N LEU A 270 7.63 -3.07 -1.36
CA LEU A 270 7.06 -4.35 -1.79
C LEU A 270 6.87 -5.33 -0.62
N GLN A 271 7.86 -5.42 0.28
CA GLN A 271 7.77 -6.22 1.50
C GLN A 271 6.64 -5.75 2.42
N LYS A 272 6.52 -4.43 2.61
CA LYS A 272 5.42 -3.85 3.39
C LYS A 272 4.07 -4.25 2.81
N GLN A 273 3.88 -4.11 1.48
CA GLN A 273 2.64 -4.47 0.81
C GLN A 273 2.30 -5.95 0.99
N GLN A 274 3.28 -6.83 0.80
CA GLN A 274 3.13 -8.27 1.02
C GLN A 274 2.72 -8.60 2.46
N MET A 275 3.35 -7.95 3.45
CA MET A 275 3.01 -8.15 4.86
C MET A 275 1.59 -7.67 5.18
N MET A 276 1.15 -6.54 4.58
CA MET A 276 -0.21 -6.04 4.76
C MET A 276 -1.26 -7.02 4.21
N GLU A 277 -1.03 -7.58 3.02
CA GLU A 277 -1.94 -8.58 2.44
C GLU A 277 -2.00 -9.86 3.28
N GLN A 278 -0.85 -10.35 3.77
CA GLN A 278 -0.79 -11.50 4.65
C GLN A 278 -1.51 -11.24 5.98
N ALA A 279 -1.29 -10.07 6.59
CA ALA A 279 -1.96 -9.68 7.83
C ALA A 279 -3.49 -9.60 7.65
N GLN A 280 -3.96 -9.04 6.55
CA GLN A 280 -5.38 -8.98 6.23
C GLN A 280 -6.00 -10.37 6.04
N LYS A 281 -5.28 -11.28 5.36
CA LYS A 281 -5.71 -12.67 5.20
C LYS A 281 -5.83 -13.40 6.53
N ILE A 282 -4.81 -13.27 7.40
CA ILE A 282 -4.81 -13.87 8.74
C ILE A 282 -5.95 -13.31 9.59
N LEU A 283 -6.20 -12.00 9.52
CA LEU A 283 -7.32 -11.37 10.24
C LEU A 283 -8.66 -11.96 9.83
N LEU A 284 -8.90 -12.08 8.52
CA LEU A 284 -10.12 -12.68 7.99
C LEU A 284 -10.29 -14.15 8.41
N GLU A 285 -9.22 -14.94 8.40
CA GLU A 285 -9.24 -16.33 8.85
C GLU A 285 -9.53 -16.43 10.36
N THR A 286 -8.92 -15.53 11.15
CA THR A 286 -9.15 -15.47 12.61
C THR A 286 -10.59 -15.09 12.94
N GLU A 287 -11.17 -14.14 12.22
CA GLU A 287 -12.57 -13.75 12.40
C GLU A 287 -13.53 -14.89 12.06
N LYS A 288 -13.27 -15.62 10.97
CA LYS A 288 -14.05 -16.81 10.59
C LYS A 288 -13.99 -17.89 11.68
N GLU A 289 -12.80 -18.18 12.21
CA GLU A 289 -12.63 -19.21 13.26
C GLU A 289 -13.28 -18.78 14.57
N LYS A 290 -13.19 -17.51 14.94
CA LYS A 290 -13.88 -16.94 16.10
C LYS A 290 -15.41 -17.06 15.96
N MET A 291 -15.94 -16.75 14.79
CA MET A 291 -17.35 -16.91 14.49
C MET A 291 -17.78 -18.38 14.62
N ARG A 292 -17.00 -19.31 14.06
CA ARG A 292 -17.24 -20.75 14.16
C ARG A 292 -17.25 -21.24 15.60
N SER A 293 -16.26 -20.81 16.40
CA SER A 293 -16.17 -21.18 17.82
C SER A 293 -17.35 -20.66 18.63
N ASN A 294 -17.77 -19.41 18.39
CA ASN A 294 -18.94 -18.82 19.05
C ASN A 294 -20.23 -19.56 18.70
N LEU A 295 -20.41 -19.92 17.42
CA LEU A 295 -21.56 -20.73 16.96
C LEU A 295 -21.60 -22.10 17.65
N LEU A 296 -20.46 -22.83 17.69
CA LEU A 296 -20.40 -24.15 18.35
C LEU A 296 -20.70 -24.07 19.86
N ARG A 297 -20.22 -23.01 20.53
CA ARG A 297 -20.52 -22.79 21.95
C ARG A 297 -22.00 -22.51 22.18
N ALA A 298 -22.60 -21.65 21.36
CA ALA A 298 -24.04 -21.35 21.43
C ALA A 298 -24.88 -22.62 21.17
N VAL A 299 -24.55 -23.36 20.09
CA VAL A 299 -25.22 -24.65 19.77
C VAL A 299 -25.15 -25.64 20.94
N SER A 300 -23.96 -25.81 21.55
CA SER A 300 -23.78 -26.75 22.67
C SER A 300 -24.61 -26.38 23.90
N HIS A 301 -24.70 -25.07 24.22
CA HIS A 301 -25.53 -24.58 25.31
C HIS A 301 -27.00 -24.88 25.02
N ASP A 302 -27.44 -24.65 23.82
CA ASP A 302 -28.82 -24.67 23.41
C ASP A 302 -29.37 -26.08 23.21
N LEU A 303 -28.53 -27.02 22.79
CA LEU A 303 -28.87 -28.46 22.79
C LEU A 303 -29.01 -29.02 24.19
N ARG A 304 -28.22 -28.53 25.16
CA ARG A 304 -28.24 -29.06 26.54
C ARG A 304 -29.58 -28.80 27.26
N THR A 305 -30.17 -27.64 27.05
CA THR A 305 -31.42 -27.24 27.78
C THR A 305 -32.61 -28.16 27.49
N PRO A 306 -33.03 -28.37 26.23
CA PRO A 306 -34.15 -29.28 25.93
C PRO A 306 -33.79 -30.74 26.24
N LEU A 307 -32.52 -31.14 26.02
CA LEU A 307 -32.11 -32.48 26.37
C LEU A 307 -32.25 -32.76 27.89
N THR A 308 -31.92 -31.78 28.73
CA THR A 308 -32.12 -31.86 30.19
C THR A 308 -33.60 -31.90 30.53
N GLY A 309 -34.44 -31.14 29.83
CA GLY A 309 -35.90 -31.16 29.97
C GLY A 309 -36.52 -32.53 29.64
N ILE A 310 -36.11 -33.11 28.50
CA ILE A 310 -36.51 -34.45 28.07
C ILE A 310 -36.14 -35.50 29.11
N ILE A 311 -34.86 -35.50 29.55
CA ILE A 311 -34.34 -36.45 30.54
C ILE A 311 -35.09 -36.30 31.86
N GLY A 312 -35.25 -35.03 32.34
CA GLY A 312 -35.94 -34.76 33.60
C GLY A 312 -37.40 -35.22 33.57
N SER A 313 -38.15 -34.89 32.51
CA SER A 313 -39.55 -35.33 32.38
C SER A 313 -39.69 -36.85 32.23
N ALA A 314 -38.80 -37.47 31.46
CA ALA A 314 -38.76 -38.92 31.29
C ALA A 314 -38.43 -39.64 32.61
N SER A 315 -37.38 -39.18 33.34
CA SER A 315 -37.04 -39.75 34.67
C SER A 315 -38.18 -39.63 35.68
N THR A 316 -38.83 -38.47 35.72
CA THR A 316 -39.97 -38.25 36.61
C THR A 316 -41.14 -39.18 36.30
N LEU A 317 -41.45 -39.40 35.02
CA LEU A 317 -42.48 -40.35 34.58
C LEU A 317 -42.11 -41.81 34.90
N LEU A 318 -40.85 -42.20 34.80
CA LEU A 318 -40.37 -43.54 35.10
C LEU A 318 -40.35 -43.84 36.61
N GLU A 319 -39.92 -42.88 37.42
CA GLU A 319 -39.77 -43.08 38.88
C GLU A 319 -41.07 -42.90 39.65
N ASN A 320 -41.97 -41.98 39.22
CA ASN A 320 -43.16 -41.59 39.95
C ASN A 320 -44.48 -41.77 39.15
N GLY A 321 -44.45 -42.50 38.03
CA GLY A 321 -45.58 -42.58 37.09
C GLY A 321 -46.88 -43.04 37.67
N SER A 322 -46.84 -43.87 38.72
CA SER A 322 -48.06 -44.30 39.46
C SER A 322 -48.66 -43.25 40.39
N MET A 323 -47.88 -42.19 40.72
CA MET A 323 -48.33 -41.10 41.64
C MET A 323 -48.73 -39.83 40.88
N ILE A 324 -48.43 -39.75 39.61
CA ILE A 324 -48.70 -38.59 38.78
C ILE A 324 -50.07 -38.72 38.13
N ASN A 325 -50.87 -37.65 38.19
CA ASN A 325 -52.18 -37.66 37.54
C ASN A 325 -52.04 -37.69 35.99
N VAL A 326 -53.08 -38.18 35.30
CA VAL A 326 -53.08 -38.38 33.84
C VAL A 326 -52.83 -37.10 33.08
N ASP A 327 -53.32 -35.96 33.54
CA ASP A 327 -53.17 -34.68 32.88
C ASP A 327 -51.69 -34.17 32.93
N THR A 328 -51.06 -34.34 34.11
CA THR A 328 -49.63 -34.01 34.30
C THR A 328 -48.75 -34.94 33.48
N SER A 329 -49.07 -36.24 33.44
CA SER A 329 -48.34 -37.21 32.61
C SER A 329 -48.45 -36.87 31.14
N LYS A 330 -49.64 -36.54 30.65
CA LYS A 330 -49.90 -36.12 29.29
C LYS A 330 -49.14 -34.83 28.95
N LYS A 331 -49.09 -33.86 29.87
CA LYS A 331 -48.33 -32.63 29.69
C LYS A 331 -46.82 -32.91 29.57
N MET A 332 -46.26 -33.75 30.45
CA MET A 332 -44.84 -34.13 30.39
C MET A 332 -44.47 -34.83 29.09
N LEU A 333 -45.30 -35.73 28.60
CA LEU A 333 -45.10 -36.39 27.29
C LEU A 333 -45.16 -35.39 26.13
N THR A 334 -46.08 -34.42 26.21
CA THR A 334 -46.17 -33.33 25.23
C THR A 334 -44.92 -32.45 25.25
N ASP A 335 -44.41 -32.13 26.45
CA ASP A 335 -43.17 -31.34 26.61
C ASP A 335 -41.95 -32.09 26.03
N ILE A 336 -41.84 -33.41 26.27
CA ILE A 336 -40.82 -34.27 25.69
C ILE A 336 -40.88 -34.24 24.15
N GLN A 337 -42.09 -34.40 23.61
CA GLN A 337 -42.28 -34.38 22.15
C GLN A 337 -41.89 -33.03 21.57
N GLN A 338 -42.31 -31.93 22.16
CA GLN A 338 -41.96 -30.57 21.72
C GLN A 338 -40.46 -30.30 21.76
N ASP A 339 -39.78 -30.74 22.83
CA ASP A 339 -38.33 -30.58 22.98
C ASP A 339 -37.57 -31.43 21.95
N ALA A 340 -38.04 -32.65 21.65
CA ALA A 340 -37.44 -33.50 20.63
C ALA A 340 -37.62 -32.91 19.21
N GLU A 341 -38.83 -32.43 18.88
CA GLU A 341 -39.07 -31.75 17.60
C GLU A 341 -38.19 -30.49 17.45
N TRP A 342 -38.03 -29.74 18.55
CA TRP A 342 -37.15 -28.58 18.56
C TRP A 342 -35.68 -28.96 18.29
N LEU A 343 -35.17 -30.05 18.89
CA LEU A 343 -33.83 -30.57 18.67
C LEU A 343 -33.59 -30.97 17.19
N ILE A 344 -34.60 -31.59 16.56
CA ILE A 344 -34.51 -31.94 15.13
C ILE A 344 -34.30 -30.68 14.27
N HIS A 345 -35.10 -29.64 14.52
CA HIS A 345 -34.92 -28.37 13.78
C HIS A 345 -33.59 -27.69 14.06
N MET A 346 -33.08 -27.80 15.27
CA MET A 346 -31.76 -27.28 15.62
C MET A 346 -30.63 -27.98 14.83
N VAL A 347 -30.73 -29.30 14.70
CA VAL A 347 -29.76 -30.10 13.92
C VAL A 347 -29.86 -29.75 12.42
N GLU A 348 -31.04 -29.60 11.85
CA GLU A 348 -31.23 -29.16 10.46
C GLU A 348 -30.60 -27.79 10.20
N ASN A 349 -30.81 -26.83 11.13
CA ASN A 349 -30.21 -25.52 11.09
C ASN A 349 -28.67 -25.59 11.14
N LEU A 350 -28.10 -26.45 12.01
CA LEU A 350 -26.66 -26.63 12.13
C LEU A 350 -26.03 -27.23 10.87
N LEU A 351 -26.70 -28.23 10.27
CA LEU A 351 -26.25 -28.83 9.00
C LEU A 351 -26.22 -27.79 7.87
N SER A 352 -27.14 -26.85 7.85
CA SER A 352 -27.15 -25.77 6.87
C SER A 352 -25.97 -24.81 7.05
N VAL A 353 -25.59 -24.47 8.30
CA VAL A 353 -24.41 -23.66 8.59
C VAL A 353 -23.11 -24.37 8.22
N THR A 354 -22.99 -25.67 8.54
CA THR A 354 -21.78 -26.44 8.21
C THR A 354 -21.56 -26.58 6.71
N ARG A 355 -22.64 -26.62 5.92
CA ARG A 355 -22.55 -26.59 4.44
C ARG A 355 -21.94 -25.27 3.94
N ILE A 356 -22.22 -24.15 4.59
CA ILE A 356 -21.74 -22.82 4.19
C ILE A 356 -20.30 -22.57 4.65
N THR A 357 -19.96 -22.98 5.90
CA THR A 357 -18.66 -22.67 6.53
C THR A 357 -17.58 -23.71 6.27
N GLY A 358 -17.96 -24.94 5.87
CA GLY A 358 -17.05 -26.08 5.75
C GLY A 358 -16.13 -26.12 4.53
N GLY A 359 -16.22 -25.19 3.61
CA GLY A 359 -15.32 -25.09 2.42
C GLY A 359 -15.37 -26.26 1.43
N THR A 360 -16.09 -27.35 1.75
CA THR A 360 -16.13 -28.58 0.95
C THR A 360 -17.35 -28.68 0.02
N THR A 361 -18.35 -27.81 0.19
CA THR A 361 -19.52 -27.80 -0.68
C THR A 361 -19.71 -26.39 -1.24
N THR A 362 -19.47 -26.21 -2.50
CA THR A 362 -19.77 -24.97 -3.24
C THR A 362 -21.26 -24.67 -3.12
N LEU A 363 -21.59 -23.46 -2.67
CA LEU A 363 -22.94 -22.93 -2.72
C LEU A 363 -23.50 -23.11 -4.15
N LYS A 364 -24.59 -23.84 -4.30
CA LYS A 364 -25.20 -24.08 -5.62
C LYS A 364 -26.16 -22.95 -5.96
N LYS A 365 -25.64 -21.79 -6.34
CA LYS A 365 -26.47 -20.71 -6.88
C LYS A 365 -26.96 -21.12 -8.25
N GLN A 366 -28.25 -21.34 -8.39
CA GLN A 366 -28.91 -21.56 -9.66
C GLN A 366 -29.90 -20.42 -9.93
N GLU A 367 -30.26 -20.21 -11.18
CA GLU A 367 -31.29 -19.24 -11.55
C GLU A 367 -32.65 -19.84 -11.18
N GLU A 368 -33.20 -19.41 -10.05
CA GLU A 368 -34.43 -19.94 -9.47
C GLU A 368 -35.58 -18.93 -9.60
N ILE A 369 -36.79 -19.46 -9.83
CA ILE A 369 -38.02 -18.67 -9.78
C ILE A 369 -38.39 -18.44 -8.32
N PHE A 370 -38.29 -17.20 -7.86
CA PHE A 370 -38.47 -16.89 -6.43
C PHE A 370 -39.86 -17.23 -5.89
N GLU A 371 -40.92 -17.18 -6.76
CA GLU A 371 -42.29 -17.53 -6.39
C GLU A 371 -42.43 -18.98 -5.94
N GLU A 372 -41.67 -19.90 -6.51
CA GLU A 372 -41.68 -21.30 -6.12
C GLU A 372 -41.11 -21.46 -4.71
N VAL A 373 -39.98 -20.82 -4.44
CA VAL A 373 -39.31 -20.85 -3.13
C VAL A 373 -40.17 -20.20 -2.02
N VAL A 374 -40.81 -19.08 -2.34
CA VAL A 374 -41.75 -18.41 -1.42
C VAL A 374 -42.97 -19.29 -1.16
N SER A 375 -43.54 -19.89 -2.20
CA SER A 375 -44.73 -20.75 -2.07
C SER A 375 -44.45 -21.97 -1.19
N GLU A 376 -43.31 -22.64 -1.41
CA GLU A 376 -42.89 -23.79 -0.61
C GLU A 376 -42.72 -23.41 0.88
N ALA A 377 -41.97 -22.30 1.14
CA ALA A 377 -41.79 -21.79 2.51
C ALA A 377 -43.12 -21.47 3.21
N VAL A 378 -44.03 -20.80 2.51
CA VAL A 378 -45.36 -20.46 3.05
C VAL A 378 -46.21 -21.71 3.31
N MET A 379 -46.18 -22.71 2.42
CA MET A 379 -46.87 -23.99 2.61
C MET A 379 -46.36 -24.71 3.87
N ARG A 380 -45.07 -24.78 4.08
CA ARG A 380 -44.48 -25.40 5.28
C ARG A 380 -44.90 -24.68 6.56
N ILE A 381 -44.88 -23.33 6.54
CA ILE A 381 -45.34 -22.55 7.72
C ILE A 381 -46.84 -22.76 7.99
N ARG A 382 -47.68 -22.73 6.97
CA ARG A 382 -49.13 -22.98 7.14
C ARG A 382 -49.44 -24.37 7.72
N LYS A 383 -48.70 -25.40 7.31
CA LYS A 383 -48.83 -26.75 7.84
C LYS A 383 -48.47 -26.80 9.32
N ARG A 384 -47.46 -26.04 9.74
CA ARG A 384 -46.95 -26.04 11.12
C ARG A 384 -47.75 -25.12 12.05
N PHE A 385 -48.23 -23.98 11.54
CA PHE A 385 -48.99 -22.96 12.23
C PHE A 385 -50.35 -22.72 11.56
N PRO A 386 -51.31 -23.68 11.66
CA PRO A 386 -52.57 -23.63 10.90
C PRO A 386 -53.43 -22.40 11.20
N ASN A 387 -53.30 -21.84 12.39
CA ASN A 387 -54.09 -20.70 12.87
C ASN A 387 -53.46 -19.33 12.51
N THR A 388 -52.32 -19.31 11.85
CA THR A 388 -51.62 -18.06 11.48
C THR A 388 -51.94 -17.67 10.05
N ARG A 389 -52.42 -16.46 9.87
CA ARG A 389 -52.64 -15.88 8.53
C ARG A 389 -51.35 -15.22 8.01
N ILE A 390 -50.96 -15.58 6.78
CA ILE A 390 -49.83 -15.01 6.08
C ILE A 390 -50.32 -14.36 4.81
N ASP A 391 -50.15 -13.05 4.70
CA ASP A 391 -50.48 -12.25 3.54
C ASP A 391 -49.21 -12.13 2.67
N VAL A 392 -49.25 -12.65 1.44
CA VAL A 392 -48.11 -12.67 0.50
C VAL A 392 -48.39 -11.66 -0.60
N ALA A 393 -47.45 -10.75 -0.81
CA ALA A 393 -47.46 -9.78 -1.90
C ALA A 393 -46.19 -9.95 -2.75
N VAL A 394 -46.35 -10.40 -3.97
CA VAL A 394 -45.29 -10.60 -4.96
C VAL A 394 -45.52 -9.68 -6.16
N PRO A 395 -44.49 -9.27 -6.90
CA PRO A 395 -44.64 -8.50 -8.11
C PRO A 395 -45.30 -9.37 -9.24
N ASP A 396 -45.97 -8.72 -10.15
CA ASP A 396 -46.62 -9.40 -11.30
C ASP A 396 -45.59 -9.88 -12.35
N GLU A 397 -44.36 -9.41 -12.27
CA GLU A 397 -43.25 -9.79 -13.17
C GLU A 397 -42.55 -11.04 -12.68
N LEU A 398 -42.26 -11.98 -13.55
CA LEU A 398 -41.45 -13.17 -13.25
C LEU A 398 -40.03 -12.70 -12.87
N LEU A 399 -39.62 -12.95 -11.64
CA LEU A 399 -38.28 -12.65 -11.16
C LEU A 399 -37.47 -13.94 -11.01
N ILE A 400 -36.33 -13.98 -11.72
CA ILE A 400 -35.34 -15.04 -11.60
C ILE A 400 -34.19 -14.52 -10.77
N VAL A 401 -33.86 -15.23 -9.69
CA VAL A 401 -32.83 -14.80 -8.74
C VAL A 401 -31.79 -15.90 -8.59
N PRO A 402 -30.49 -15.60 -8.75
CA PRO A 402 -29.42 -16.58 -8.53
C PRO A 402 -29.33 -16.94 -7.05
N MET A 403 -29.84 -18.12 -6.65
CA MET A 403 -29.85 -18.54 -5.25
C MET A 403 -29.76 -20.06 -5.09
N ASP A 404 -29.43 -20.50 -3.90
CA ASP A 404 -29.67 -21.87 -3.44
C ASP A 404 -31.07 -21.92 -2.83
N ALA A 405 -32.03 -22.49 -3.57
CA ALA A 405 -33.44 -22.50 -3.18
C ALA A 405 -33.68 -23.06 -1.77
N THR A 406 -32.97 -24.13 -1.41
CA THR A 406 -33.13 -24.78 -0.10
C THR A 406 -32.69 -23.86 1.05
N LEU A 407 -31.57 -23.14 0.87
CA LEU A 407 -31.05 -22.25 1.88
C LEU A 407 -31.91 -20.98 2.02
N ILE A 408 -32.39 -20.42 0.91
CA ILE A 408 -33.26 -19.24 0.94
C ILE A 408 -34.66 -19.61 1.50
N GLU A 409 -35.19 -20.77 1.16
CA GLU A 409 -36.41 -21.29 1.78
C GLU A 409 -36.25 -21.34 3.31
N GLN A 410 -35.11 -21.82 3.82
CA GLN A 410 -34.83 -21.87 5.25
C GLN A 410 -34.75 -20.47 5.89
N VAL A 411 -34.18 -19.49 5.20
CA VAL A 411 -34.21 -18.08 5.67
C VAL A 411 -35.65 -17.59 5.83
N LEU A 412 -36.48 -17.81 4.81
CA LEU A 412 -37.89 -17.41 4.84
C LEU A 412 -38.65 -18.08 5.98
N ILE A 413 -38.47 -19.39 6.17
CA ILE A 413 -39.08 -20.14 7.27
C ILE A 413 -38.63 -19.58 8.64
N ASN A 414 -37.33 -19.41 8.83
CA ASN A 414 -36.79 -18.90 10.11
C ASN A 414 -37.30 -17.48 10.44
N LEU A 415 -37.38 -16.58 9.46
CA LEU A 415 -37.86 -15.22 9.67
C LEU A 415 -39.39 -15.20 9.93
N MET A 416 -40.18 -16.00 9.21
CA MET A 416 -41.60 -16.13 9.45
C MET A 416 -41.89 -16.76 10.81
N GLU A 417 -41.21 -17.84 11.22
CA GLU A 417 -41.36 -18.45 12.55
C GLU A 417 -40.97 -17.47 13.66
N ASN A 418 -39.92 -16.69 13.47
CA ASN A 418 -39.52 -15.67 14.43
C ASN A 418 -40.64 -14.62 14.61
N SER A 419 -41.23 -14.16 13.51
CA SER A 419 -42.34 -13.23 13.52
C SER A 419 -43.58 -13.82 14.20
N ILE A 420 -43.92 -15.08 13.93
CA ILE A 420 -45.08 -15.78 14.59
C ILE A 420 -44.86 -15.88 16.08
N ARG A 421 -43.72 -16.33 16.54
CA ARG A 421 -43.41 -16.60 17.94
C ARG A 421 -43.25 -15.35 18.79
N HIS A 422 -42.70 -14.28 18.22
CA HIS A 422 -42.30 -13.09 18.98
C HIS A 422 -43.25 -11.89 18.83
N SER A 423 -44.10 -11.86 17.79
CA SER A 423 -45.08 -10.78 17.64
C SER A 423 -46.07 -10.69 18.83
N GLY A 424 -46.52 -11.83 19.32
CA GLY A 424 -47.60 -11.88 20.35
C GLY A 424 -48.92 -11.28 19.86
N SER A 425 -49.09 -11.12 18.54
CA SER A 425 -50.26 -10.52 17.89
C SER A 425 -51.01 -11.57 17.07
N PRO A 426 -52.35 -11.57 17.09
CA PRO A 426 -53.18 -12.44 16.25
C PRO A 426 -53.31 -11.93 14.81
N LEU A 427 -52.70 -10.78 14.50
CA LEU A 427 -52.77 -10.17 13.19
C LEU A 427 -51.89 -10.90 12.17
N PRO A 428 -52.24 -10.85 10.88
CA PRO A 428 -51.47 -11.54 9.83
C PRO A 428 -50.03 -11.03 9.73
N ILE A 429 -49.13 -11.96 9.38
CA ILE A 429 -47.77 -11.64 9.00
C ILE A 429 -47.76 -11.33 7.50
N SER A 430 -47.05 -10.27 7.11
CA SER A 430 -46.90 -9.87 5.72
C SER A 430 -45.56 -10.32 5.16
N LEU A 431 -45.54 -11.04 4.05
CA LEU A 431 -44.36 -11.34 3.26
C LEU A 431 -44.47 -10.58 1.94
N LYS A 432 -43.59 -9.61 1.74
CA LYS A 432 -43.53 -8.80 0.50
C LYS A 432 -42.23 -9.03 -0.24
N VAL A 433 -42.34 -9.30 -1.55
CA VAL A 433 -41.19 -9.35 -2.45
C VAL A 433 -41.29 -8.19 -3.44
N SER A 434 -40.15 -7.56 -3.75
CA SER A 434 -40.08 -6.45 -4.71
C SER A 434 -38.73 -6.40 -5.40
N LYS A 435 -38.72 -6.00 -6.68
CA LYS A 435 -37.50 -5.74 -7.45
C LYS A 435 -37.07 -4.29 -7.20
N LYS A 436 -35.80 -4.10 -6.82
CA LYS A 436 -35.17 -2.78 -6.74
C LYS A 436 -33.87 -2.77 -7.54
N LYS A 437 -33.29 -1.62 -7.80
CA LYS A 437 -31.97 -1.49 -8.45
C LYS A 437 -30.86 -2.28 -7.73
N SER A 438 -31.01 -2.53 -6.44
CA SER A 438 -30.06 -3.29 -5.62
C SER A 438 -30.27 -4.80 -5.64
N GLY A 439 -31.30 -5.33 -6.33
CA GLY A 439 -31.64 -6.76 -6.40
C GLY A 439 -33.08 -7.07 -5.96
N ALA A 440 -33.34 -8.36 -5.72
CA ALA A 440 -34.61 -8.83 -5.19
C ALA A 440 -34.66 -8.57 -3.67
N VAL A 441 -35.67 -7.85 -3.21
CA VAL A 441 -35.88 -7.46 -1.81
C VAL A 441 -37.04 -8.25 -1.22
N PHE A 442 -36.79 -8.99 -0.16
CA PHE A 442 -37.75 -9.78 0.61
C PHE A 442 -37.95 -9.13 1.97
N THR A 443 -39.18 -8.84 2.33
CA THR A 443 -39.53 -8.20 3.62
C THR A 443 -40.60 -9.02 4.31
N ILE A 444 -40.31 -9.48 5.52
CA ILE A 444 -41.26 -10.16 6.43
C ILE A 444 -41.58 -9.18 7.57
N SER A 445 -42.85 -8.85 7.72
CA SER A 445 -43.31 -7.88 8.72
C SER A 445 -44.39 -8.46 9.60
N ASP A 446 -44.26 -8.21 10.89
CA ASP A 446 -45.31 -8.48 11.89
C ASP A 446 -45.91 -7.18 12.45
N LYS A 447 -47.03 -7.33 13.20
CA LYS A 447 -47.72 -6.25 13.88
C LYS A 447 -47.72 -6.47 15.40
N GLY A 448 -46.60 -6.93 15.92
CA GLY A 448 -46.42 -7.23 17.34
C GLY A 448 -45.82 -6.07 18.12
N LYS A 449 -45.11 -6.44 19.20
CA LYS A 449 -44.46 -5.48 20.13
C LYS A 449 -43.18 -4.84 19.58
N GLY A 450 -42.68 -5.35 18.46
CA GLY A 450 -41.41 -4.91 17.91
C GLY A 450 -40.17 -5.46 18.60
N ILE A 451 -39.00 -4.95 18.23
CA ILE A 451 -37.67 -5.32 18.73
C ILE A 451 -37.18 -4.19 19.64
N ASP A 452 -36.55 -4.53 20.77
CA ASP A 452 -35.87 -3.53 21.60
C ASP A 452 -34.81 -2.78 20.75
N PRO A 453 -34.89 -1.44 20.67
CA PRO A 453 -33.97 -0.65 19.87
C PRO A 453 -32.49 -0.91 20.17
N SER A 454 -32.13 -1.23 21.40
CA SER A 454 -30.77 -1.56 21.83
C SER A 454 -30.23 -2.85 21.19
N ARG A 455 -31.14 -3.74 20.75
CA ARG A 455 -30.82 -5.07 20.18
C ARG A 455 -30.74 -5.08 18.66
N ILE A 456 -31.37 -4.12 18.00
CA ILE A 456 -31.41 -4.08 16.52
C ILE A 456 -30.03 -4.20 15.88
N PRO A 457 -28.97 -3.49 16.35
CA PRO A 457 -27.64 -3.58 15.75
C PRO A 457 -27.02 -4.99 15.82
N ASP A 458 -27.31 -5.74 16.88
CA ASP A 458 -26.65 -7.02 17.20
C ASP A 458 -27.57 -8.24 17.03
N ILE A 459 -28.81 -8.05 16.55
CA ILE A 459 -29.84 -9.10 16.53
C ILE A 459 -29.46 -10.31 15.68
N PHE A 460 -28.61 -10.12 14.69
CA PHE A 460 -28.10 -11.16 13.82
C PHE A 460 -26.76 -11.76 14.28
N ASP A 461 -26.17 -11.28 15.39
CA ASP A 461 -24.81 -11.69 15.80
C ASP A 461 -24.81 -12.87 16.79
N GLY A 462 -25.97 -13.47 17.05
CA GLY A 462 -26.10 -14.65 17.93
C GLY A 462 -25.78 -14.39 19.41
N LYS A 463 -25.80 -13.13 19.85
CA LYS A 463 -25.55 -12.80 21.28
C LYS A 463 -26.73 -13.22 22.15
N PRO A 464 -26.49 -13.97 23.24
CA PRO A 464 -27.57 -14.40 24.16
C PRO A 464 -28.22 -13.22 24.87
N ASN A 465 -29.49 -13.34 25.15
CA ASN A 465 -30.30 -12.31 25.86
C ASN A 465 -29.82 -12.16 27.31
N LYS A 466 -29.14 -11.06 27.65
CA LYS A 466 -28.83 -10.73 29.05
C LYS A 466 -30.09 -10.14 29.71
N GLY A 467 -30.89 -10.95 30.36
CA GLY A 467 -31.90 -10.40 31.30
C GLY A 467 -33.34 -10.90 31.24
N SER A 468 -33.72 -11.88 30.45
CA SER A 468 -35.05 -12.47 30.55
C SER A 468 -34.96 -13.86 31.20
N SER A 469 -35.48 -13.94 32.41
CA SER A 469 -35.75 -15.20 33.12
C SER A 469 -36.91 -15.99 32.50
N ASP A 470 -37.49 -15.51 31.43
CA ASP A 470 -38.54 -16.18 30.68
C ASP A 470 -37.94 -17.15 29.67
N SER A 471 -38.11 -18.42 29.96
CA SER A 471 -37.75 -19.59 29.16
C SER A 471 -38.55 -19.70 27.83
N SER A 472 -38.89 -18.61 27.19
CA SER A 472 -39.45 -18.64 25.83
C SER A 472 -38.34 -18.96 24.84
N ARG A 473 -38.26 -20.22 24.50
CA ARG A 473 -37.38 -20.96 23.54
C ARG A 473 -37.19 -20.25 22.20
N GLY A 474 -36.37 -19.19 22.17
CA GLY A 474 -36.10 -18.45 20.94
C GLY A 474 -34.68 -17.91 20.95
N LEU A 475 -33.76 -18.76 20.59
CA LEU A 475 -32.33 -18.47 20.55
C LEU A 475 -31.95 -17.72 19.30
N GLY A 476 -31.16 -16.70 19.45
CA GLY A 476 -30.59 -15.86 18.37
C GLY A 476 -29.82 -16.58 17.27
N ILE A 477 -29.78 -17.93 17.30
CA ILE A 477 -29.10 -18.76 16.29
C ILE A 477 -29.83 -18.71 14.94
N GLY A 478 -31.16 -18.77 14.92
CA GLY A 478 -31.93 -18.72 13.67
C GLY A 478 -31.65 -17.46 12.85
N LEU A 479 -31.55 -16.30 13.53
CA LEU A 479 -31.24 -15.04 12.85
C LEU A 479 -29.76 -14.96 12.41
N SER A 480 -28.82 -15.50 13.19
CA SER A 480 -27.40 -15.54 12.78
C SER A 480 -27.17 -16.49 11.60
N ILE A 481 -27.94 -17.57 11.52
CA ILE A 481 -27.97 -18.46 10.35
C ILE A 481 -28.51 -17.71 9.13
N CYS A 482 -29.61 -16.97 9.26
CA CYS A 482 -30.14 -16.15 8.17
C CYS A 482 -29.07 -15.17 7.66
N LYS A 483 -28.35 -14.49 8.55
CA LYS A 483 -27.24 -13.60 8.18
C LYS A 483 -26.16 -14.35 7.41
N SER A 484 -25.73 -15.50 7.88
CA SER A 484 -24.67 -16.30 7.23
C SER A 484 -25.10 -16.78 5.83
N ILE A 485 -26.35 -17.24 5.68
CA ILE A 485 -26.88 -17.66 4.38
C ILE A 485 -26.93 -16.47 3.41
N ILE A 486 -27.47 -15.35 3.83
CA ILE A 486 -27.63 -14.17 2.98
C ILE A 486 -26.26 -13.59 2.58
N LEU A 487 -25.29 -13.52 3.50
CA LEU A 487 -23.94 -13.10 3.17
C LEU A 487 -23.24 -14.06 2.19
N ALA A 488 -23.45 -15.35 2.30
CA ALA A 488 -22.94 -16.34 1.34
C ALA A 488 -23.56 -16.18 -0.05
N HIS A 489 -24.73 -15.56 -0.15
CA HIS A 489 -25.39 -15.19 -1.40
C HIS A 489 -25.02 -13.78 -1.89
N ASP A 490 -23.97 -13.13 -1.30
CA ASP A 490 -23.56 -11.75 -1.58
C ASP A 490 -24.68 -10.73 -1.30
N GLY A 491 -25.63 -11.10 -0.46
CA GLY A 491 -26.77 -10.30 -0.06
C GLY A 491 -26.56 -9.48 1.20
N LYS A 492 -27.61 -8.76 1.62
CA LYS A 492 -27.65 -7.99 2.86
C LYS A 492 -28.93 -8.32 3.62
N ILE A 493 -28.86 -8.39 4.95
CA ILE A 493 -30.01 -8.56 5.84
C ILE A 493 -29.99 -7.51 6.93
N PHE A 494 -31.16 -6.99 7.28
CA PHE A 494 -31.35 -6.00 8.34
C PHE A 494 -32.74 -6.13 8.97
N ALA A 495 -32.92 -5.57 10.16
CA ALA A 495 -34.18 -5.53 10.88
C ALA A 495 -34.48 -4.09 11.33
N GLU A 496 -35.75 -3.74 11.39
CA GLU A 496 -36.23 -2.44 11.85
C GLU A 496 -37.59 -2.57 12.53
N ASN A 497 -37.93 -1.60 13.36
CA ASN A 497 -39.28 -1.51 13.93
C ASN A 497 -40.20 -0.72 13.00
N ASN A 498 -41.42 -1.20 12.85
CA ASN A 498 -42.44 -0.55 12.04
C ASN A 498 -43.02 0.66 12.78
N THR A 499 -43.34 1.73 12.05
CA THR A 499 -43.94 2.96 12.59
C THR A 499 -45.29 2.72 13.27
N ASN A 500 -46.03 1.69 12.84
CA ASN A 500 -47.35 1.33 13.33
C ASN A 500 -47.32 0.14 14.33
N GLY A 501 -46.17 -0.15 14.92
CA GLY A 501 -45.92 -1.29 15.77
C GLY A 501 -45.53 -2.57 15.01
N GLY A 502 -44.77 -3.44 15.69
CA GLY A 502 -44.18 -4.65 15.10
C GLY A 502 -42.79 -4.46 14.55
N ALA A 503 -42.24 -5.52 14.00
CA ALA A 503 -40.91 -5.57 13.40
C ALA A 503 -40.96 -5.97 11.92
N SER A 504 -39.94 -5.53 11.16
CA SER A 504 -39.69 -5.96 9.80
C SER A 504 -38.28 -6.51 9.68
N PHE A 505 -38.17 -7.70 9.07
CA PHE A 505 -36.93 -8.32 8.68
C PHE A 505 -36.82 -8.24 7.16
N THR A 506 -35.77 -7.60 6.66
CA THR A 506 -35.57 -7.42 5.22
C THR A 506 -34.26 -8.01 4.79
N PHE A 507 -34.25 -8.77 3.71
CA PHE A 507 -33.02 -9.17 3.04
C PHE A 507 -33.06 -8.89 1.55
N VAL A 508 -31.87 -8.71 0.97
CA VAL A 508 -31.69 -8.38 -0.43
C VAL A 508 -30.74 -9.39 -1.06
N LEU A 509 -31.15 -9.99 -2.17
CA LEU A 509 -30.31 -10.86 -2.97
C LEU A 509 -29.93 -10.13 -4.26
N PRO A 510 -28.63 -10.14 -4.65
CA PRO A 510 -28.21 -9.55 -5.92
C PRO A 510 -28.82 -10.32 -7.09
N MET A 511 -29.28 -9.60 -8.08
CA MET A 511 -29.68 -10.15 -9.38
C MET A 511 -28.53 -9.88 -10.35
N LYS A 512 -28.36 -10.74 -11.40
CA LYS A 512 -27.44 -10.39 -12.48
C LYS A 512 -27.94 -9.07 -13.08
N GLY A 513 -27.09 -8.04 -13.03
CA GLY A 513 -27.41 -6.73 -13.55
C GLY A 513 -27.69 -6.80 -15.07
N ASP A 514 -28.68 -6.02 -15.47
CA ASP A 514 -28.84 -5.62 -16.87
C ASP A 514 -27.63 -4.80 -17.31
#